data_5a5b342e9f6907e0212ca22c29363580
#
_entry.id   5a5b342e9f6907e0212ca22c29363580
#
_cell.length_a   1.000
_cell.length_b   1.000
_cell.length_c   1.000
_cell.angle_alpha   90.00
_cell.angle_beta   90.00
_cell.angle_gamma   90.00
#
_symmetry.space_group_name_H-M   'P 1'
#
loop_
_entity.id
_entity.type
_entity.pdbx_description
1 polymer ?
#
loop_
_entity_poly.entity_id
_entity_poly.type
_entity_poly.pdbx_seq_one_letter_code
_entity_poly.pdbx_strand_id
1 'polypeptide(L)'
;MKLQMTRAAAVAAMVLAAVPAVVMAGAAEDVKSINDGWAHIVYEVHGSSTQTKALDALAKQAAVLVARYPGRAEPLLWQGIVTSEQANRANIFHKLGLATRARDIISRAYALDPHAAKGGAAMSLGVLYYKVPGSPIGFGDTDKARKLLKEALAQDPGGLDANYFYGDFLLDQGDKAGARAFLQKALRAPHDGTRPVWDAGRRREVQALLAKAR
;
A
#
# COMPACT_ATOMS: atom_id res chain seq x y z
N MET A 1 -35.79 46.74 -39.80
CA MET A 1 -34.59 45.98 -40.10
C MET A 1 -34.16 45.26 -38.80
N LYS A 2 -34.58 44.00 -38.61
CA LYS A 2 -34.31 43.21 -37.37
C LYS A 2 -33.12 42.30 -37.65
N LEU A 3 -32.03 42.53 -36.93
CA LEU A 3 -30.85 41.65 -36.95
C LEU A 3 -31.12 40.40 -36.06
N GLN A 4 -31.18 39.22 -36.64
CA GLN A 4 -31.16 37.97 -35.91
C GLN A 4 -29.72 37.57 -35.62
N MET A 5 -29.38 37.53 -34.33
CA MET A 5 -28.11 36.93 -33.86
C MET A 5 -28.32 35.43 -33.68
N THR A 6 -27.73 34.63 -34.55
CA THR A 6 -27.61 33.17 -34.41
C THR A 6 -26.53 32.84 -33.39
N ARG A 7 -26.94 32.23 -32.27
CA ARG A 7 -26.04 31.66 -31.27
C ARG A 7 -25.57 30.29 -31.77
N ALA A 8 -24.30 30.18 -32.13
CA ALA A 8 -23.64 28.90 -32.38
C ALA A 8 -23.33 28.26 -31.03
N ALA A 9 -23.97 27.15 -30.70
CA ALA A 9 -23.63 26.31 -29.56
C ALA A 9 -22.46 25.40 -29.95
N ALA A 10 -21.27 25.64 -29.36
CA ALA A 10 -20.15 24.74 -29.50
C ALA A 10 -20.40 23.52 -28.57
N VAL A 11 -20.70 22.37 -29.14
CA VAL A 11 -20.72 21.08 -28.44
C VAL A 11 -19.28 20.59 -28.32
N ALA A 12 -18.70 20.72 -27.13
CA ALA A 12 -17.41 20.09 -26.80
C ALA A 12 -17.65 18.57 -26.67
N ALA A 13 -17.27 17.80 -27.67
CA ALA A 13 -17.26 16.35 -27.60
C ALA A 13 -16.10 15.91 -26.68
N MET A 14 -16.41 15.46 -25.47
CA MET A 14 -15.49 14.79 -24.57
C MET A 14 -15.17 13.42 -25.15
N VAL A 15 -14.02 13.25 -25.79
CA VAL A 15 -13.51 11.95 -26.20
C VAL A 15 -13.03 11.24 -24.95
N LEU A 16 -13.86 10.37 -24.37
CA LEU A 16 -13.41 9.37 -23.42
C LEU A 16 -12.51 8.39 -24.20
N ALA A 17 -11.20 8.53 -24.04
CA ALA A 17 -10.26 7.54 -24.55
C ALA A 17 -10.45 6.23 -23.76
N ALA A 18 -11.14 5.26 -24.37
CA ALA A 18 -11.23 3.91 -23.83
C ALA A 18 -9.83 3.29 -23.81
N VAL A 19 -9.24 3.12 -22.62
CA VAL A 19 -7.99 2.38 -22.46
C VAL A 19 -8.27 0.94 -22.89
N PRO A 20 -7.57 0.37 -23.86
CA PRO A 20 -7.86 -0.96 -24.36
C PRO A 20 -7.67 -2.00 -23.24
N ALA A 21 -8.58 -2.99 -23.15
CA ALA A 21 -8.59 -4.04 -22.12
C ALA A 21 -7.24 -4.79 -22.01
N VAL A 22 -6.49 -4.90 -23.10
CA VAL A 22 -5.15 -5.51 -23.13
C VAL A 22 -4.14 -4.73 -22.29
N VAL A 23 -4.20 -3.39 -22.29
CA VAL A 23 -3.31 -2.56 -21.44
C VAL A 23 -3.67 -2.72 -19.96
N MET A 24 -4.94 -2.94 -19.66
CA MET A 24 -5.42 -3.17 -18.29
C MET A 24 -4.96 -4.52 -17.75
N ALA A 25 -5.05 -5.59 -18.55
CA ALA A 25 -4.57 -6.92 -18.18
C ALA A 25 -3.05 -6.94 -17.94
N GLY A 26 -2.28 -6.30 -18.82
CA GLY A 26 -0.83 -6.18 -18.65
C GLY A 26 -0.41 -5.40 -17.41
N ALA A 27 -1.15 -4.35 -17.04
CA ALA A 27 -0.87 -3.59 -15.83
C ALA A 27 -1.08 -4.42 -14.55
N ALA A 28 -2.13 -5.24 -14.49
CA ALA A 28 -2.40 -6.11 -13.33
C ALA A 28 -1.31 -7.18 -13.15
N GLU A 29 -0.85 -7.80 -14.25
CA GLU A 29 0.21 -8.80 -14.22
C GLU A 29 1.56 -8.18 -13.83
N ASP A 30 1.90 -7.02 -14.38
CA ASP A 30 3.12 -6.29 -14.03
C ASP A 30 3.11 -5.87 -12.54
N VAL A 31 1.97 -5.40 -12.01
CA VAL A 31 1.80 -5.09 -10.58
C VAL A 31 1.95 -6.34 -9.72
N LYS A 32 1.37 -7.47 -10.16
CA LYS A 32 1.52 -8.76 -9.47
C LYS A 32 2.98 -9.19 -9.41
N SER A 33 3.75 -8.99 -10.46
CA SER A 33 5.19 -9.30 -10.49
C SER A 33 5.98 -8.52 -9.42
N ILE A 34 5.67 -7.23 -9.21
CA ILE A 34 6.29 -6.43 -8.13
C ILE A 34 5.87 -6.95 -6.75
N ASN A 35 4.59 -7.29 -6.58
CA ASN A 35 4.07 -7.87 -5.34
C ASN A 35 4.77 -9.19 -4.97
N ASP A 36 4.84 -10.11 -5.94
CA ASP A 36 5.48 -11.42 -5.75
C ASP A 36 6.97 -11.27 -5.48
N GLY A 37 7.65 -10.36 -6.19
CA GLY A 37 9.04 -10.02 -5.95
C GLY A 37 9.28 -9.46 -4.54
N TRP A 38 8.40 -8.58 -4.08
CA TRP A 38 8.45 -8.06 -2.71
C TRP A 38 8.27 -9.19 -1.69
N ALA A 39 7.26 -10.05 -1.86
CA ALA A 39 6.99 -11.15 -0.96
C ALA A 39 8.16 -12.14 -0.90
N HIS A 40 8.75 -12.50 -2.06
CA HIS A 40 9.95 -13.33 -2.12
C HIS A 40 11.11 -12.70 -1.34
N ILE A 41 11.39 -11.41 -1.55
CA ILE A 41 12.50 -10.73 -0.88
C ILE A 41 12.28 -10.68 0.64
N VAL A 42 11.06 -10.38 1.08
CA VAL A 42 10.76 -10.20 2.51
C VAL A 42 10.75 -11.54 3.25
N TYR A 43 10.21 -12.59 2.64
CA TYR A 43 9.91 -13.84 3.35
C TYR A 43 10.86 -15.00 3.05
N GLU A 44 11.61 -14.97 1.95
CA GLU A 44 12.44 -16.09 1.50
C GLU A 44 13.91 -15.74 1.31
N VAL A 45 14.24 -14.48 1.00
CA VAL A 45 15.65 -14.07 0.87
C VAL A 45 16.26 -13.87 2.24
N HIS A 46 17.42 -14.48 2.48
CA HIS A 46 18.16 -14.37 3.73
C HIS A 46 19.38 -13.45 3.59
N GLY A 47 19.74 -12.80 4.70
CA GLY A 47 20.88 -11.89 4.78
C GLY A 47 20.54 -10.44 4.43
N SER A 48 20.78 -9.53 5.38
CA SER A 48 20.39 -8.11 5.28
C SER A 48 20.95 -7.43 4.03
N SER A 49 22.21 -7.65 3.69
CA SER A 49 22.84 -7.05 2.49
C SER A 49 22.20 -7.57 1.19
N THR A 50 21.88 -8.86 1.12
CA THR A 50 21.24 -9.47 -0.05
C THR A 50 19.82 -8.93 -0.23
N GLN A 51 19.04 -8.86 0.86
CA GLN A 51 17.70 -8.28 0.84
C GLN A 51 17.72 -6.81 0.41
N THR A 52 18.66 -5.99 0.93
CA THR A 52 18.79 -4.58 0.56
C THR A 52 19.05 -4.43 -0.93
N LYS A 53 20.01 -5.17 -1.50
CA LYS A 53 20.32 -5.13 -2.93
C LYS A 53 19.12 -5.56 -3.80
N ALA A 54 18.40 -6.61 -3.36
CA ALA A 54 17.21 -7.09 -4.06
C ALA A 54 16.07 -6.06 -4.03
N LEU A 55 15.85 -5.39 -2.88
CA LEU A 55 14.88 -4.30 -2.77
C LEU A 55 15.24 -3.10 -3.63
N ASP A 56 16.52 -2.75 -3.75
CA ASP A 56 16.97 -1.66 -4.62
C ASP A 56 16.72 -1.97 -6.10
N ALA A 57 16.91 -3.23 -6.50
CA ALA A 57 16.56 -3.67 -7.85
C ALA A 57 15.05 -3.63 -8.08
N LEU A 58 14.25 -4.12 -7.12
CA LEU A 58 12.79 -4.10 -7.21
C LEU A 58 12.23 -2.67 -7.22
N ALA A 59 12.82 -1.74 -6.47
CA ALA A 59 12.44 -0.33 -6.47
C ALA A 59 12.63 0.33 -7.85
N LYS A 60 13.70 -0.04 -8.58
CA LYS A 60 13.90 0.40 -9.96
C LYS A 60 12.83 -0.16 -10.91
N GLN A 61 12.47 -1.43 -10.76
CA GLN A 61 11.40 -2.05 -11.54
C GLN A 61 10.04 -1.38 -11.26
N ALA A 62 9.72 -1.12 -9.99
CA ALA A 62 8.49 -0.42 -9.61
C ALA A 62 8.44 1.01 -10.18
N ALA A 63 9.57 1.72 -10.25
CA ALA A 63 9.64 3.04 -10.88
C ALA A 63 9.39 2.98 -12.40
N VAL A 64 9.93 1.98 -13.09
CA VAL A 64 9.63 1.73 -14.51
C VAL A 64 8.15 1.43 -14.72
N LEU A 65 7.54 0.67 -13.82
CA LEU A 65 6.11 0.35 -13.86
C LEU A 65 5.24 1.60 -13.77
N VAL A 66 5.56 2.51 -12.84
CA VAL A 66 4.85 3.81 -12.71
C VAL A 66 4.98 4.64 -14.00
N ALA A 67 6.15 4.65 -14.63
CA ALA A 67 6.36 5.36 -15.90
C ALA A 67 5.59 4.72 -17.07
N ARG A 68 5.45 3.38 -17.07
CA ARG A 68 4.70 2.63 -18.09
C ARG A 68 3.18 2.83 -17.98
N TYR A 69 2.66 3.00 -16.77
CA TYR A 69 1.23 3.14 -16.49
C TYR A 69 0.93 4.47 -15.77
N PRO A 70 1.11 5.62 -16.44
CA PRO A 70 0.89 6.92 -15.82
C PRO A 70 -0.58 7.08 -15.38
N GLY A 71 -0.79 7.68 -14.22
CA GLY A 71 -2.14 7.93 -13.67
C GLY A 71 -2.81 6.71 -13.04
N ARG A 72 -2.11 5.57 -12.89
CA ARG A 72 -2.65 4.39 -12.20
C ARG A 72 -2.22 4.36 -10.73
N ALA A 73 -3.16 4.04 -9.84
CA ALA A 73 -2.94 4.02 -8.40
C ALA A 73 -2.09 2.82 -7.95
N GLU A 74 -2.34 1.60 -8.49
CA GLU A 74 -1.67 0.39 -8.05
C GLU A 74 -0.15 0.40 -8.30
N PRO A 75 0.38 0.81 -9.46
CA PRO A 75 1.82 0.96 -9.66
C PRO A 75 2.45 1.91 -8.64
N LEU A 76 1.82 3.06 -8.38
CA LEU A 76 2.29 4.01 -7.36
C LEU A 76 2.25 3.41 -5.95
N LEU A 77 1.17 2.72 -5.60
CA LEU A 77 1.04 2.04 -4.31
C LEU A 77 2.21 1.06 -4.10
N TRP A 78 2.49 0.21 -5.07
CA TRP A 78 3.57 -0.76 -4.96
C TRP A 78 4.96 -0.12 -4.96
N GLN A 79 5.17 0.96 -5.71
CA GLN A 79 6.41 1.74 -5.60
C GLN A 79 6.59 2.27 -4.17
N GLY A 80 5.53 2.79 -3.57
CA GLY A 80 5.54 3.27 -2.20
C GLY A 80 5.78 2.16 -1.17
N ILE A 81 5.14 0.99 -1.32
CA ILE A 81 5.35 -0.17 -0.45
C ILE A 81 6.80 -0.64 -0.50
N VAL A 82 7.38 -0.81 -1.69
CA VAL A 82 8.80 -1.18 -1.83
C VAL A 82 9.71 -0.13 -1.20
N THR A 83 9.41 1.17 -1.38
CA THR A 83 10.18 2.27 -0.75
C THR A 83 10.06 2.24 0.78
N SER A 84 8.88 1.90 1.33
CA SER A 84 8.70 1.76 2.78
C SER A 84 9.50 0.58 3.34
N GLU A 85 9.62 -0.50 2.57
CA GLU A 85 10.43 -1.64 2.95
C GLU A 85 11.95 -1.33 2.90
N GLN A 86 12.39 -0.51 1.94
CA GLN A 86 13.76 0.05 1.96
C GLN A 86 13.98 0.89 3.23
N ALA A 87 12.99 1.71 3.66
CA ALA A 87 13.09 2.46 4.91
C ALA A 87 13.24 1.57 6.13
N ASN A 88 12.53 0.43 6.19
CA ASN A 88 12.65 -0.52 7.29
C ASN A 88 14.07 -1.06 7.48
N ARG A 89 14.81 -1.22 6.38
CA ARG A 89 16.18 -1.77 6.35
C ARG A 89 17.29 -0.72 6.33
N ALA A 90 16.94 0.54 6.13
CA ALA A 90 17.90 1.63 6.08
C ALA A 90 18.50 1.94 7.46
N ASN A 91 19.73 2.45 7.46
CA ASN A 91 20.30 3.03 8.67
C ASN A 91 19.51 4.26 9.12
N ILE A 92 19.75 4.68 10.38
CA ILE A 92 18.96 5.75 11.01
C ILE A 92 18.97 7.08 10.22
N PHE A 93 20.07 7.39 9.52
CA PHE A 93 20.20 8.63 8.78
C PHE A 93 19.35 8.68 7.49
N HIS A 94 19.08 7.54 6.88
CA HIS A 94 18.30 7.44 5.64
C HIS A 94 16.84 7.01 5.87
N LYS A 95 16.56 6.38 7.01
CA LYS A 95 15.24 5.80 7.32
C LYS A 95 14.10 6.79 7.18
N LEU A 96 14.21 7.96 7.81
CA LEU A 96 13.15 8.97 7.79
C LEU A 96 12.93 9.55 6.39
N GLY A 97 14.00 9.81 5.64
CA GLY A 97 13.90 10.30 4.26
C GLY A 97 13.18 9.30 3.35
N LEU A 98 13.50 8.01 3.46
CA LEU A 98 12.82 6.96 2.70
C LEU A 98 11.36 6.78 3.13
N ALA A 99 11.06 6.84 4.43
CA ALA A 99 9.69 6.77 4.93
C ALA A 99 8.85 7.97 4.46
N THR A 100 9.43 9.19 4.44
CA THR A 100 8.78 10.38 3.90
C THR A 100 8.50 10.21 2.41
N ARG A 101 9.47 9.74 1.64
CA ARG A 101 9.28 9.47 0.22
C ARG A 101 8.20 8.41 -0.02
N ALA A 102 8.18 7.33 0.75
CA ALA A 102 7.14 6.30 0.67
C ALA A 102 5.75 6.90 0.93
N ARG A 103 5.60 7.70 2.00
CA ARG A 103 4.36 8.41 2.32
C ARG A 103 3.88 9.27 1.15
N ASP A 104 4.76 10.05 0.54
CA ASP A 104 4.40 10.97 -0.54
C ASP A 104 3.96 10.21 -1.80
N ILE A 105 4.64 9.12 -2.14
CA ILE A 105 4.25 8.24 -3.25
C ILE A 105 2.89 7.60 -2.99
N ILE A 106 2.68 7.01 -1.81
CA ILE A 106 1.42 6.35 -1.45
C ILE A 106 0.27 7.36 -1.33
N SER A 107 0.55 8.59 -0.88
CA SER A 107 -0.45 9.66 -0.85
C SER A 107 -0.94 10.02 -2.25
N ARG A 108 -0.07 9.99 -3.26
CA ARG A 108 -0.46 10.17 -4.66
C ARG A 108 -1.33 9.00 -5.16
N ALA A 109 -0.98 7.77 -4.80
CA ALA A 109 -1.81 6.60 -5.12
C ALA A 109 -3.21 6.72 -4.50
N TYR A 110 -3.27 7.10 -3.23
CA TYR A 110 -4.52 7.32 -2.51
C TYR A 110 -5.39 8.42 -3.13
N ALA A 111 -4.77 9.52 -3.57
CA ALA A 111 -5.48 10.61 -4.24
C ALA A 111 -6.02 10.23 -5.62
N LEU A 112 -5.36 9.31 -6.34
CA LEU A 112 -5.82 8.81 -7.63
C LEU A 112 -7.00 7.85 -7.48
N ASP A 113 -6.89 6.89 -6.56
CA ASP A 113 -7.95 5.93 -6.27
C ASP A 113 -7.83 5.40 -4.83
N PRO A 114 -8.66 5.90 -3.89
CA PRO A 114 -8.66 5.44 -2.52
C PRO A 114 -9.14 3.98 -2.36
N HIS A 115 -9.79 3.41 -3.39
CA HIS A 115 -10.30 2.04 -3.38
C HIS A 115 -9.35 1.02 -4.03
N ALA A 116 -8.31 1.49 -4.71
CA ALA A 116 -7.31 0.60 -5.32
C ALA A 116 -6.75 -0.41 -4.30
N ALA A 117 -6.59 -1.65 -4.75
CA ALA A 117 -6.13 -2.76 -3.93
C ALA A 117 -6.92 -2.89 -2.60
N LYS A 118 -8.24 -2.69 -2.65
CA LYS A 118 -9.14 -2.79 -1.48
C LYS A 118 -8.70 -1.91 -0.30
N GLY A 119 -8.38 -0.64 -0.60
CA GLY A 119 -7.90 0.31 0.41
C GLY A 119 -6.44 0.17 0.79
N GLY A 120 -5.64 -0.50 -0.05
CA GLY A 120 -4.22 -0.73 0.21
C GLY A 120 -3.40 0.54 0.43
N ALA A 121 -3.77 1.65 -0.24
CA ALA A 121 -3.11 2.94 -0.03
C ALA A 121 -3.44 3.55 1.34
N ALA A 122 -4.71 3.52 1.76
CA ALA A 122 -5.11 3.96 3.11
C ALA A 122 -4.41 3.12 4.18
N MET A 123 -4.38 1.80 4.02
CA MET A 123 -3.71 0.88 4.93
C MET A 123 -2.22 1.20 5.06
N SER A 124 -1.50 1.32 3.93
CA SER A 124 -0.06 1.58 3.93
C SER A 124 0.29 2.95 4.50
N LEU A 125 -0.50 3.98 4.23
CA LEU A 125 -0.37 5.30 4.89
C LEU A 125 -0.60 5.20 6.39
N GLY A 126 -1.64 4.49 6.82
CA GLY A 126 -1.93 4.26 8.23
C GLY A 126 -0.74 3.63 8.95
N VAL A 127 -0.12 2.62 8.35
CA VAL A 127 1.11 1.99 8.87
C VAL A 127 2.25 2.99 9.02
N LEU A 128 2.52 3.79 8.01
CA LEU A 128 3.57 4.81 8.06
C LEU A 128 3.31 5.83 9.17
N TYR A 129 2.05 6.27 9.36
CA TYR A 129 1.70 7.27 10.37
C TYR A 129 1.87 6.79 11.81
N TYR A 130 1.72 5.50 12.13
CA TYR A 130 1.99 5.03 13.50
C TYR A 130 3.39 4.46 13.72
N LYS A 131 4.09 4.03 12.64
CA LYS A 131 5.46 3.51 12.77
C LYS A 131 6.53 4.60 12.77
N VAL A 132 6.27 5.75 12.18
CA VAL A 132 7.20 6.87 12.14
C VAL A 132 6.99 7.74 13.39
N PRO A 133 8.05 8.26 14.03
CA PRO A 133 7.90 9.19 15.15
C PRO A 133 7.09 10.43 14.76
N GLY A 134 6.36 10.99 15.72
CA GLY A 134 5.65 12.25 15.56
C GLY A 134 6.55 13.48 15.54
N SER A 135 5.93 14.65 15.36
CA SER A 135 6.64 15.94 15.41
C SER A 135 7.35 16.15 16.75
N PRO A 136 8.56 16.77 16.79
CA PRO A 136 9.29 17.39 15.66
C PRO A 136 10.19 16.42 14.86
N ILE A 137 10.30 15.16 15.26
CA ILE A 137 11.27 14.20 14.67
C ILE A 137 10.80 13.73 13.29
N GLY A 138 9.52 13.45 13.13
CA GLY A 138 8.96 12.91 11.91
C GLY A 138 7.50 13.31 11.70
N PHE A 139 6.82 12.60 10.82
CA PHE A 139 5.45 12.90 10.42
C PHE A 139 4.40 11.99 11.07
N GLY A 140 4.78 11.18 12.06
CA GLY A 140 3.87 10.25 12.73
C GLY A 140 2.65 10.96 13.34
N ASP A 141 1.49 10.30 13.24
CA ASP A 141 0.20 10.82 13.70
C ASP A 141 -0.73 9.64 13.98
N THR A 142 -0.93 9.34 15.24
CA THR A 142 -1.71 8.19 15.70
C THR A 142 -3.19 8.29 15.32
N ASP A 143 -3.77 9.49 15.35
CA ASP A 143 -5.19 9.68 15.03
C ASP A 143 -5.43 9.50 13.53
N LYS A 144 -4.53 10.05 12.72
CA LYS A 144 -4.55 9.86 11.28
C LYS A 144 -4.33 8.41 10.90
N ALA A 145 -3.40 7.71 11.57
CA ALA A 145 -3.19 6.28 11.41
C ALA A 145 -4.47 5.48 11.68
N ARG A 146 -5.12 5.75 12.81
CA ARG A 146 -6.37 5.10 13.21
C ARG A 146 -7.47 5.30 12.17
N LYS A 147 -7.64 6.52 11.67
CA LYS A 147 -8.64 6.85 10.65
C LYS A 147 -8.40 6.05 9.36
N LEU A 148 -7.18 6.09 8.85
CA LEU A 148 -6.79 5.41 7.60
C LEU A 148 -6.89 3.89 7.71
N LEU A 149 -6.47 3.29 8.82
CA LEU A 149 -6.58 1.85 9.04
C LEU A 149 -8.03 1.39 9.19
N LYS A 150 -8.91 2.20 9.82
CA LYS A 150 -10.36 1.91 9.85
C LYS A 150 -11.00 2.02 8.46
N GLU A 151 -10.56 2.97 7.64
CA GLU A 151 -11.00 3.07 6.25
C GLU A 151 -10.62 1.81 5.46
N ALA A 152 -9.38 1.35 5.57
CA ALA A 152 -8.93 0.10 4.94
C ALA A 152 -9.74 -1.12 5.42
N LEU A 153 -10.03 -1.22 6.72
CA LEU A 153 -10.90 -2.26 7.28
C LEU A 153 -12.33 -2.21 6.72
N ALA A 154 -12.86 -1.03 6.47
CA ALA A 154 -14.20 -0.89 5.87
C ALA A 154 -14.22 -1.39 4.41
N GLN A 155 -13.12 -1.26 3.69
CA GLN A 155 -12.99 -1.72 2.30
C GLN A 155 -12.71 -3.23 2.19
N ASP A 156 -11.97 -3.81 3.13
CA ASP A 156 -11.68 -5.25 3.17
C ASP A 156 -11.85 -5.82 4.60
N PRO A 157 -13.10 -5.90 5.10
CA PRO A 157 -13.35 -6.25 6.50
C PRO A 157 -12.94 -7.68 6.88
N GLY A 158 -12.85 -8.58 5.90
CA GLY A 158 -12.38 -9.97 6.07
C GLY A 158 -10.93 -10.19 5.64
N GLY A 159 -10.25 -9.17 5.14
CA GLY A 159 -8.92 -9.27 4.56
C GLY A 159 -7.83 -9.60 5.59
N LEU A 160 -6.87 -10.40 5.16
CA LEU A 160 -5.71 -10.77 5.99
C LEU A 160 -4.90 -9.54 6.40
N ASP A 161 -4.49 -8.69 5.43
CA ASP A 161 -3.68 -7.51 5.71
C ASP A 161 -4.43 -6.44 6.49
N ALA A 162 -5.68 -6.14 6.15
CA ALA A 162 -6.46 -5.11 6.84
C ALA A 162 -6.61 -5.41 8.33
N ASN A 163 -6.93 -6.66 8.68
CA ASN A 163 -7.04 -7.09 10.07
C ASN A 163 -5.67 -7.22 10.76
N TYR A 164 -4.63 -7.65 10.05
CA TYR A 164 -3.27 -7.72 10.58
C TYR A 164 -2.75 -6.34 10.98
N PHE A 165 -2.79 -5.36 10.08
CA PHE A 165 -2.23 -4.04 10.35
C PHE A 165 -3.06 -3.25 11.38
N TYR A 166 -4.37 -3.44 11.42
CA TYR A 166 -5.16 -2.85 12.51
C TYR A 166 -4.86 -3.51 13.86
N GLY A 167 -4.66 -4.82 13.88
CA GLY A 167 -4.23 -5.56 15.08
C GLY A 167 -2.84 -5.14 15.55
N ASP A 168 -1.86 -4.96 14.65
CA ASP A 168 -0.53 -4.44 14.96
C ASP A 168 -0.60 -3.00 15.52
N PHE A 169 -1.42 -2.14 14.91
CA PHE A 169 -1.68 -0.80 15.42
C PHE A 169 -2.25 -0.82 16.84
N LEU A 170 -3.26 -1.64 17.13
CA LEU A 170 -3.84 -1.75 18.46
C LEU A 170 -2.83 -2.25 19.49
N LEU A 171 -1.99 -3.20 19.11
CA LEU A 171 -0.91 -3.70 19.96
C LEU A 171 0.11 -2.59 20.27
N ASP A 172 0.49 -1.81 19.28
CA ASP A 172 1.38 -0.64 19.40
C ASP A 172 0.78 0.42 20.38
N GLN A 173 -0.55 0.57 20.38
CA GLN A 173 -1.26 1.46 21.29
C GLN A 173 -1.55 0.84 22.68
N GLY A 174 -1.07 -0.37 22.95
CA GLY A 174 -1.27 -1.06 24.23
C GLY A 174 -2.61 -1.81 24.37
N ASP A 175 -3.50 -1.74 23.39
CA ASP A 175 -4.76 -2.51 23.40
C ASP A 175 -4.51 -3.97 22.97
N LYS A 176 -4.01 -4.77 23.91
CA LYS A 176 -3.76 -6.20 23.69
C LYS A 176 -5.02 -7.00 23.38
N ALA A 177 -6.15 -6.65 24.00
CA ALA A 177 -7.41 -7.38 23.80
C ALA A 177 -7.97 -7.15 22.40
N GLY A 178 -8.03 -5.89 21.98
CA GLY A 178 -8.40 -5.51 20.61
C GLY A 178 -7.44 -6.10 19.58
N ALA A 179 -6.13 -6.03 19.81
CA ALA A 179 -5.13 -6.61 18.94
C ALA A 179 -5.38 -8.11 18.71
N ARG A 180 -5.59 -8.90 19.78
CA ARG A 180 -5.92 -10.34 19.67
C ARG A 180 -7.15 -10.60 18.82
N ALA A 181 -8.22 -9.82 19.01
CA ALA A 181 -9.47 -10.00 18.26
C ALA A 181 -9.25 -9.82 16.76
N PHE A 182 -8.56 -8.76 16.34
CA PHE A 182 -8.27 -8.49 14.93
C PHE A 182 -7.24 -9.45 14.33
N LEU A 183 -6.19 -9.82 15.06
CA LEU A 183 -5.19 -10.79 14.61
C LEU A 183 -5.81 -12.20 14.43
N GLN A 184 -6.70 -12.62 15.34
CA GLN A 184 -7.46 -13.86 15.16
C GLN A 184 -8.39 -13.79 13.94
N LYS A 185 -8.99 -12.63 13.68
CA LYS A 185 -9.81 -12.42 12.49
C LYS A 185 -8.95 -12.48 11.22
N ALA A 186 -7.74 -11.93 11.23
CA ALA A 186 -6.79 -12.05 10.14
C ALA A 186 -6.49 -13.51 9.78
N LEU A 187 -6.27 -14.39 10.77
CA LEU A 187 -6.05 -15.83 10.51
C LEU A 187 -7.24 -16.56 9.90
N ARG A 188 -8.46 -16.04 10.08
CA ARG A 188 -9.68 -16.59 9.45
C ARG A 188 -9.90 -16.13 8.02
N ALA A 189 -9.11 -15.19 7.51
CA ALA A 189 -9.17 -14.78 6.11
C ALA A 189 -8.93 -16.00 5.18
N PRO A 190 -9.62 -16.09 4.04
CA PRO A 190 -9.35 -17.13 3.05
C PRO A 190 -7.87 -17.14 2.63
N HIS A 191 -7.35 -18.32 2.30
CA HIS A 191 -6.01 -18.44 1.72
C HIS A 191 -5.98 -17.85 0.31
N ASP A 192 -4.95 -17.08 0.01
CA ASP A 192 -4.73 -16.54 -1.34
C ASP A 192 -3.78 -17.46 -2.13
N GLY A 193 -4.34 -18.39 -2.88
CA GLY A 193 -3.57 -19.28 -3.74
C GLY A 193 -2.86 -18.59 -4.91
N THR A 194 -3.20 -17.34 -5.21
CA THR A 194 -2.52 -16.55 -6.25
C THR A 194 -1.25 -15.87 -5.77
N ARG A 195 -1.06 -15.77 -4.42
CA ARG A 195 0.10 -15.15 -3.75
C ARG A 195 0.58 -16.00 -2.56
N PRO A 196 0.97 -17.26 -2.78
CA PRO A 196 1.21 -18.23 -1.70
C PRO A 196 2.36 -17.82 -0.76
N VAL A 197 3.42 -17.21 -1.28
CA VAL A 197 4.56 -16.75 -0.47
C VAL A 197 4.13 -15.62 0.48
N TRP A 198 3.37 -14.65 -0.03
CA TRP A 198 2.81 -13.57 0.78
C TRP A 198 1.85 -14.13 1.83
N ASP A 199 0.88 -14.97 1.45
CA ASP A 199 -0.13 -15.52 2.38
C ASP A 199 0.53 -16.27 3.54
N ALA A 200 1.47 -17.16 3.23
CA ALA A 200 2.21 -17.91 4.26
C ALA A 200 3.07 -17.01 5.14
N GLY A 201 3.76 -16.03 4.54
CA GLY A 201 4.60 -15.08 5.25
C GLY A 201 3.81 -14.21 6.21
N ARG A 202 2.72 -13.62 5.73
CA ARG A 202 1.85 -12.75 6.54
C ARG A 202 1.20 -13.51 7.71
N ARG A 203 0.76 -14.74 7.49
CA ARG A 203 0.19 -15.57 8.58
C ARG A 203 1.22 -15.88 9.66
N ARG A 204 2.49 -16.11 9.32
CA ARG A 204 3.57 -16.23 10.32
C ARG A 204 3.73 -14.95 11.15
N GLU A 205 3.67 -13.78 10.52
CA GLU A 205 3.71 -12.49 11.24
C GLU A 205 2.51 -12.30 12.16
N VAL A 206 1.29 -12.65 11.71
CA VAL A 206 0.08 -12.63 12.57
C VAL A 206 0.28 -13.50 13.81
N GLN A 207 0.80 -14.71 13.66
CA GLN A 207 1.07 -15.63 14.78
C GLN A 207 2.12 -15.05 15.74
N ALA A 208 3.16 -14.42 15.22
CA ALA A 208 4.18 -13.76 16.03
C ALA A 208 3.61 -12.59 16.85
N LEU A 209 2.70 -11.79 16.26
CA LEU A 209 2.03 -10.71 16.99
C LEU A 209 1.02 -11.24 18.03
N LEU A 210 0.30 -12.32 17.72
CA LEU A 210 -0.59 -12.98 18.69
C LEU A 210 0.17 -13.46 19.93
N ALA A 211 1.39 -13.94 19.77
CA ALA A 211 2.25 -14.33 20.90
C ALA A 211 2.61 -13.12 21.79
N LYS A 212 2.81 -11.94 21.21
CA LYS A 212 3.11 -10.68 21.93
C LYS A 212 1.85 -10.07 22.58
N ALA A 213 0.66 -10.36 22.05
CA ALA A 213 -0.62 -9.85 22.56
C ALA A 213 -1.20 -10.65 23.73
N ARG A 214 -0.49 -11.65 24.24
CA ARG A 214 -0.85 -12.46 25.41
C ARG A 214 -0.81 -11.65 26.72
#